data_e0eff244caca10e50b0d75be96ab6dad
#
_entry.id   e0eff244caca10e50b0d75be96ab6dad
#
_cell.length_a   1.000
_cell.length_b   1.000
_cell.length_c   1.000
_cell.angle_alpha   90.00
_cell.angle_beta   90.00
_cell.angle_gamma   90.00
#
_symmetry.space_group_name_H-M   'P 1'
#
loop_
_entity.id
_entity.type
_entity.pdbx_description
1 polymer ?
#
loop_
_entity_poly.entity_id
_entity_poly.type
_entity_poly.pdbx_seq_one_letter_code
_entity_poly.pdbx_strand_id
1 'polypeptide(L)'
;MIKLNIERMIRMRGHTNPLQYLQKQGYPYRTCHSMLKGSFTQIQFSKLEYLCRLLRCTPNDLLEWVPRDETPEELSQPLAKLLRRGSYGPLVGAIQGIPPEKLDQALELLKKLGKEE
;
A
#
# COMPACT_ATOMS: atom_id res chain seq x y z
N MET A 1 -15.85 2.14 7.68
CA MET A 1 -15.48 0.71 7.59
C MET A 1 -13.98 0.59 7.44
N ILE A 2 -13.36 -0.29 8.24
CA ILE A 2 -11.94 -0.60 8.10
C ILE A 2 -11.80 -1.76 7.13
N LYS A 3 -10.83 -1.67 6.20
CA LYS A 3 -10.58 -2.75 5.25
C LYS A 3 -9.06 -2.91 5.04
N LEU A 4 -8.67 -4.02 4.43
CA LEU A 4 -7.29 -4.23 4.01
C LEU A 4 -7.12 -3.70 2.59
N ASN A 5 -6.17 -2.78 2.40
CA ASN A 5 -5.85 -2.26 1.09
C ASN A 5 -4.50 -2.81 0.64
N ILE A 6 -4.51 -4.06 0.22
CA ILE A 6 -3.30 -4.76 -0.22
C ILE A 6 -2.80 -4.18 -1.54
N GLU A 7 -3.71 -3.78 -2.42
CA GLU A 7 -3.36 -3.22 -3.71
C GLU A 7 -2.46 -1.99 -3.58
N ARG A 8 -2.81 -1.09 -2.67
CA ARG A 8 -2.03 0.12 -2.42
C ARG A 8 -0.57 -0.24 -2.08
N MET A 9 -0.38 -1.21 -1.19
CA MET A 9 0.96 -1.59 -0.75
C MET A 9 1.75 -2.25 -1.87
N ILE A 10 1.10 -3.09 -2.67
CA ILE A 10 1.74 -3.72 -3.83
C ILE A 10 2.24 -2.65 -4.80
N ARG A 11 1.42 -1.65 -5.09
CA ARG A 11 1.81 -0.55 -5.98
C ARG A 11 2.93 0.30 -5.38
N MET A 12 2.90 0.53 -4.07
CA MET A 12 3.95 1.27 -3.39
C MET A 12 5.30 0.55 -3.46
N ARG A 13 5.28 -0.78 -3.57
CA ARG A 13 6.50 -1.57 -3.74
C ARG A 13 6.94 -1.68 -5.21
N GLY A 14 6.32 -0.90 -6.11
CA GLY A 14 6.76 -0.79 -7.48
C GLY A 14 6.11 -1.77 -8.46
N HIS A 15 5.13 -2.55 -8.01
CA HIS A 15 4.45 -3.51 -8.89
C HIS A 15 3.25 -2.84 -9.54
N THR A 16 3.29 -2.71 -10.87
CA THR A 16 2.25 -2.00 -11.62
C THR A 16 1.00 -2.83 -11.86
N ASN A 17 1.09 -4.14 -11.72
CA ASN A 17 -0.05 -5.05 -11.89
C ASN A 17 -0.22 -5.92 -10.65
N PRO A 18 -1.05 -5.47 -9.68
CA PRO A 18 -1.25 -6.21 -8.43
C PRO A 18 -1.76 -7.64 -8.61
N LEU A 19 -2.67 -7.85 -9.58
CA LEU A 19 -3.21 -9.18 -9.85
C LEU A 19 -2.11 -10.14 -10.27
N GLN A 20 -1.29 -9.72 -11.23
CA GLN A 20 -0.18 -10.54 -11.72
C GLN A 20 0.84 -10.80 -10.61
N TYR A 21 1.11 -9.79 -9.79
CA TYR A 21 2.03 -9.94 -8.66
C TYR A 21 1.57 -11.04 -7.71
N LEU A 22 0.28 -11.02 -7.32
CA LEU A 22 -0.26 -12.02 -6.41
C LEU A 22 -0.28 -13.42 -7.02
N GLN A 23 -0.57 -13.52 -8.32
CA GLN A 23 -0.53 -14.81 -9.00
C GLN A 23 0.87 -15.39 -9.01
N LYS A 24 1.89 -14.57 -9.18
CA LYS A 24 3.29 -15.00 -9.12
C LYS A 24 3.68 -15.50 -7.73
N GLN A 25 3.00 -15.03 -6.69
CA GLN A 25 3.22 -15.51 -5.33
C GLN A 25 2.54 -16.84 -5.05
N GLY A 26 1.77 -17.36 -6.01
CA GLY A 26 1.12 -18.66 -5.89
C GLY A 26 -0.36 -18.60 -5.53
N TYR A 27 -0.95 -17.41 -5.45
CA TYR A 27 -2.37 -17.30 -5.14
C TYR A 27 -3.22 -17.59 -6.38
N PRO A 28 -4.29 -18.40 -6.26
CA PRO A 28 -5.22 -18.63 -7.35
C PRO A 28 -5.90 -17.32 -7.77
N TYR A 29 -6.31 -17.25 -9.04
CA TYR A 29 -6.92 -16.06 -9.61
C TYR A 29 -8.10 -15.55 -8.78
N ARG A 30 -8.99 -16.45 -8.35
CA ARG A 30 -10.16 -16.09 -7.55
C ARG A 30 -9.74 -15.46 -6.22
N THR A 31 -8.72 -16.04 -5.58
CA THR A 31 -8.19 -15.52 -4.32
C THR A 31 -7.58 -14.14 -4.52
N CYS A 32 -6.84 -13.94 -5.61
CA CYS A 32 -6.26 -12.63 -5.93
C CYS A 32 -7.33 -11.54 -6.03
N HIS A 33 -8.43 -11.83 -6.72
CA HIS A 33 -9.53 -10.89 -6.83
C HIS A 33 -10.14 -10.53 -5.49
N SER A 34 -10.36 -11.53 -4.64
CA SER A 34 -10.90 -11.29 -3.30
C SER A 34 -9.97 -10.42 -2.47
N MET A 35 -8.67 -10.70 -2.55
CA MET A 35 -7.67 -9.93 -1.82
C MET A 35 -7.63 -8.46 -2.28
N LEU A 36 -7.71 -8.23 -3.59
CA LEU A 36 -7.64 -6.88 -4.13
C LEU A 36 -8.90 -6.06 -3.88
N LYS A 37 -10.05 -6.73 -3.76
CA LYS A 37 -11.30 -6.04 -3.39
C LYS A 37 -11.30 -5.59 -1.94
N GLY A 38 -10.45 -6.19 -1.10
CA GLY A 38 -10.43 -5.88 0.32
C GLY A 38 -11.69 -6.25 1.05
N SER A 39 -12.45 -7.22 0.52
CA SER A 39 -13.75 -7.62 1.07
C SER A 39 -13.65 -8.60 2.23
N PHE A 40 -12.50 -8.65 2.90
CA PHE A 40 -12.32 -9.50 4.08
C PHE A 40 -13.10 -8.95 5.26
N THR A 41 -13.91 -9.80 5.89
CA THR A 41 -14.51 -9.48 7.17
C THR A 41 -13.64 -9.95 8.33
N GLN A 42 -12.71 -10.87 8.05
CA GLN A 42 -11.76 -11.37 9.02
C GLN A 42 -10.56 -11.94 8.31
N ILE A 43 -9.41 -11.96 8.99
CA ILE A 43 -8.17 -12.53 8.47
C ILE A 43 -7.42 -13.17 9.62
N GLN A 44 -6.81 -14.33 9.37
CA GLN A 44 -5.96 -14.99 10.36
C GLN A 44 -4.67 -14.19 10.54
N PHE A 45 -4.20 -14.08 11.76
CA PHE A 45 -2.97 -13.34 12.03
C PHE A 45 -1.76 -13.93 11.31
N SER A 46 -1.72 -15.24 11.13
CA SER A 46 -0.62 -15.87 10.38
C SER A 46 -0.60 -15.42 8.91
N LYS A 47 -1.77 -15.26 8.31
CA LYS A 47 -1.86 -14.75 6.93
C LYS A 47 -1.49 -13.27 6.85
N LEU A 48 -1.92 -12.50 7.85
CA LEU A 48 -1.58 -11.10 7.93
C LEU A 48 -0.07 -10.92 8.09
N GLU A 49 0.56 -11.71 8.95
CA GLU A 49 2.01 -11.68 9.12
C GLU A 49 2.72 -12.03 7.82
N TYR A 50 2.25 -13.04 7.11
CA TYR A 50 2.83 -13.44 5.83
C TYR A 50 2.79 -12.29 4.82
N LEU A 51 1.65 -11.60 4.72
CA LEU A 51 1.51 -10.46 3.81
C LEU A 51 2.46 -9.32 4.20
N CYS A 52 2.60 -9.07 5.50
CA CYS A 52 3.51 -8.04 5.98
C CYS A 52 4.96 -8.37 5.64
N ARG A 53 5.36 -9.63 5.79
CA ARG A 53 6.72 -10.05 5.43
C ARG A 53 6.95 -9.96 3.92
N LEU A 54 5.97 -10.39 3.13
CA LEU A 54 6.05 -10.38 1.67
C LEU A 54 6.19 -8.94 1.15
N LEU A 55 5.37 -8.02 1.67
CA LEU A 55 5.32 -6.63 1.23
C LEU A 55 6.24 -5.72 2.04
N ARG A 56 6.94 -6.27 3.04
CA ARG A 56 7.87 -5.53 3.89
C ARG A 56 7.21 -4.31 4.52
N CYS A 57 6.12 -4.55 5.21
CA CYS A 57 5.33 -3.51 5.84
C CYS A 57 4.74 -4.00 7.16
N THR A 58 4.04 -3.12 7.85
CA THR A 58 3.33 -3.46 9.09
C THR A 58 1.84 -3.61 8.78
N PRO A 59 1.07 -4.25 9.69
CA PRO A 59 -0.39 -4.31 9.50
C PRO A 59 -1.03 -2.94 9.35
N ASN A 60 -0.49 -1.93 10.04
CA ASN A 60 -1.00 -0.57 9.93
C ASN A 60 -0.93 -0.05 8.48
N ASP A 61 0.11 -0.43 7.75
CA ASP A 61 0.29 -0.02 6.36
C ASP A 61 -0.75 -0.64 5.42
N LEU A 62 -1.30 -1.79 5.81
CA LEU A 62 -2.29 -2.50 5.02
C LEU A 62 -3.72 -2.04 5.30
N LEU A 63 -3.95 -1.38 6.44
CA LEU A 63 -5.28 -0.97 6.84
C LEU A 63 -5.66 0.35 6.19
N GLU A 64 -6.92 0.45 5.79
CA GLU A 64 -7.50 1.67 5.31
C GLU A 64 -8.86 1.87 5.95
N TRP A 65 -9.16 3.11 6.35
CA TRP A 65 -10.48 3.46 6.85
C TRP A 65 -11.25 4.16 5.74
N VAL A 66 -12.45 3.65 5.46
CA VAL A 66 -13.37 4.25 4.50
C VAL A 66 -14.59 4.68 5.30
N PRO A 67 -14.70 5.98 5.65
CA PRO A 67 -15.84 6.43 6.44
C PRO A 67 -17.13 6.37 5.63
N ARG A 68 -18.24 6.08 6.32
CA ARG A 68 -19.56 6.06 5.69
C ARG A 68 -19.97 7.45 5.26
N ASP A 69 -19.77 8.43 6.15
CA ASP A 69 -20.07 9.84 5.90
C ASP A 69 -18.82 10.67 6.22
N GLU A 70 -18.52 11.66 5.37
CA GLU A 70 -17.36 12.51 5.57
C GLU A 70 -17.76 13.80 6.30
N THR A 71 -18.38 13.67 7.46
CA THR A 71 -18.69 14.81 8.31
C THR A 71 -17.43 15.26 9.04
N PRO A 72 -17.35 16.55 9.44
CA PRO A 72 -16.21 17.02 10.23
C PRO A 72 -16.00 16.22 11.51
N GLU A 73 -17.08 15.74 12.12
CA GLU A 73 -17.00 14.93 13.34
C GLU A 73 -16.33 13.58 13.06
N GLU A 74 -16.73 12.92 11.97
CA GLU A 74 -16.12 11.67 11.57
C GLU A 74 -14.65 11.85 11.20
N LEU A 75 -14.33 12.89 10.45
CA LEU A 75 -12.97 13.15 10.03
C LEU A 75 -12.05 13.58 11.17
N SER A 76 -12.60 13.91 12.33
CA SER A 76 -11.82 14.23 13.53
C SER A 76 -11.45 12.98 14.34
N GLN A 77 -11.98 11.81 13.99
CA GLN A 77 -11.65 10.57 14.67
C GLN A 77 -10.19 10.18 14.43
N PRO A 78 -9.55 9.52 15.41
CA PRO A 78 -8.19 9.01 15.19
C PRO A 78 -8.07 8.08 13.98
N LEU A 79 -9.16 7.39 13.60
CA LEU A 79 -9.18 6.55 12.41
C LEU A 79 -8.89 7.31 11.12
N ALA A 80 -9.04 8.63 11.13
CA ALA A 80 -8.72 9.43 9.95
C ALA A 80 -7.28 9.31 9.52
N LYS A 81 -6.39 8.89 10.42
CA LYS A 81 -4.99 8.61 10.09
C LYS A 81 -4.85 7.45 9.11
N LEU A 82 -5.88 6.62 8.97
CA LEU A 82 -5.89 5.49 8.04
C LEU A 82 -6.58 5.82 6.72
N LEU A 83 -6.91 7.09 6.48
CA LEU A 83 -7.36 7.52 5.15
C LEU A 83 -6.16 7.45 4.21
N ARG A 84 -6.36 6.86 3.03
CA ARG A 84 -5.25 6.59 2.12
C ARG A 84 -5.35 7.38 0.81
N ARG A 85 -5.85 8.59 0.88
CA ARG A 85 -6.01 9.46 -0.29
C ARG A 85 -4.67 10.02 -0.71
N GLY A 86 -4.28 9.78 -1.97
CA GLY A 86 -3.06 10.33 -2.55
C GLY A 86 -1.78 9.91 -1.86
N SER A 87 -1.76 8.74 -1.23
CA SER A 87 -0.67 8.35 -0.35
C SER A 87 0.68 8.14 -1.06
N TYR A 88 0.71 7.88 -2.36
CA TYR A 88 1.96 7.75 -3.12
C TYR A 88 2.02 8.68 -4.35
N GLY A 89 0.96 9.43 -4.61
CA GLY A 89 0.94 10.41 -5.69
C GLY A 89 2.03 11.47 -5.59
N PRO A 90 2.26 12.07 -4.39
CA PRO A 90 3.33 13.05 -4.24
C PRO A 90 4.71 12.51 -4.56
N LEU A 91 4.99 11.25 -4.23
CA LEU A 91 6.27 10.61 -4.55
C LEU A 91 6.45 10.47 -6.06
N VAL A 92 5.42 10.00 -6.76
CA VAL A 92 5.45 9.84 -8.22
C VAL A 92 5.67 11.21 -8.88
N GLY A 93 4.95 12.23 -8.42
CA GLY A 93 5.10 13.58 -8.94
C GLY A 93 6.49 14.14 -8.74
N ALA A 94 7.07 13.88 -7.56
CA ALA A 94 8.42 14.32 -7.26
C ALA A 94 9.44 13.67 -8.21
N ILE A 95 9.29 12.38 -8.49
CA ILE A 95 10.16 11.66 -9.40
C ILE A 95 10.04 12.22 -10.82
N GLN A 96 8.82 12.51 -11.27
CA GLN A 96 8.57 13.05 -12.61
C GLN A 96 9.17 14.44 -12.79
N GLY A 97 9.30 15.21 -11.70
CA GLY A 97 9.85 16.55 -11.74
C GLY A 97 11.39 16.62 -11.71
N ILE A 98 12.07 15.48 -11.55
CA ILE A 98 13.52 15.46 -11.48
C ILE A 98 14.12 15.53 -12.89
N PRO A 99 15.06 16.48 -13.15
CA PRO A 99 15.75 16.53 -14.46
C PRO A 99 16.51 15.22 -14.72
N PRO A 100 16.58 14.77 -15.99
CA PRO A 100 17.24 13.50 -16.30
C PRO A 100 18.68 13.39 -15.79
N GLU A 101 19.44 14.49 -15.81
CA GLU A 101 20.82 14.49 -15.35
C GLU A 101 20.97 14.30 -13.85
N LYS A 102 19.87 14.42 -13.09
CA LYS A 102 19.88 14.24 -11.64
C LYS A 102 19.22 12.94 -11.20
N LEU A 103 18.72 12.14 -12.15
CA LEU A 103 18.05 10.88 -11.81
C LEU A 103 18.97 9.89 -11.11
N ASP A 104 20.26 9.86 -11.49
CA ASP A 104 21.22 8.97 -10.84
C ASP A 104 21.43 9.35 -9.38
N GLN A 105 21.48 10.65 -9.08
CA GLN A 105 21.59 11.12 -7.70
C GLN A 105 20.35 10.77 -6.89
N ALA A 106 19.18 10.92 -7.51
CA ALA A 106 17.91 10.54 -6.85
C ALA A 106 17.90 9.05 -6.53
N LEU A 107 18.35 8.22 -7.47
CA LEU A 107 18.42 6.78 -7.26
C LEU A 107 19.34 6.42 -6.09
N GLU A 108 20.51 7.08 -5.99
CA GLU A 108 21.43 6.85 -4.90
C GLU A 108 20.83 7.22 -3.55
N LEU A 109 20.12 8.36 -3.48
CA LEU A 109 19.45 8.78 -2.25
C LEU A 109 18.38 7.78 -1.82
N LEU A 110 17.59 7.28 -2.78
CA LEU A 110 16.56 6.29 -2.49
C LEU A 110 17.16 4.98 -1.99
N LYS A 111 18.27 4.55 -2.58
CA LYS A 111 18.98 3.35 -2.13
C LYS A 111 19.49 3.48 -0.70
N LYS A 112 19.99 4.66 -0.34
CA LYS A 112 20.44 4.95 1.02
C LYS A 112 19.31 4.79 2.02
N LEU A 113 18.13 5.32 1.72
CA LEU A 113 16.97 5.22 2.60
C LEU A 113 16.58 3.76 2.81
N GLY A 114 16.66 2.94 1.77
CA GLY A 114 16.37 1.51 1.90
C GLY A 114 17.37 0.75 2.76
N LYS A 115 18.61 1.23 2.87
CA LYS A 115 19.65 0.60 3.67
C LYS A 115 19.62 1.01 5.15
N GLU A 116 18.95 2.13 5.46
CA GLU A 116 18.89 2.65 6.83
C GLU A 116 17.90 1.88 7.71
N GLU A 117 17.11 0.99 7.12
CA GLU A 117 16.24 0.09 7.88
C GLU A 117 17.05 -1.13 8.36
#